data_a12fa7be6e400c73713b907e1b6a9828
#
_entry.id   a12fa7be6e400c73713b907e1b6a9828
#
_cell.length_a   1.000
_cell.length_b   1.000
_cell.length_c   1.000
_cell.angle_alpha   90.00
_cell.angle_beta   90.00
_cell.angle_gamma   90.00
#
_symmetry.space_group_name_H-M   'P 1'
#
loop_
_entity.id
_entity.type
_entity.pdbx_description
1 polymer ?
#
loop_
_entity_poly.entity_id
_entity_poly.type
_entity_poly.pdbx_seq_one_letter_code
_entity_poly.pdbx_strand_id
1 'polypeptide(L)'
;DEIGLIPCPEARYNRSPIVLVENKLGVESWCVKFLLPYVHNKLLLYRQRKQWLNKDELVDITCTLLLLNPDLLHLLFIQIYFIFCRKELILSGTLNPLKDLHLGKLALTKFPKSPETWIHRRWVLQHLIQENSLPTLVNKGNLGAAPVERIHRLVQEEMDVCSEAAGRYPSNYNAWSHRIWVLQHVGKLTVKILLDELASTKYWVSMHVSDHSGFHYRQFLLKSLISRTVNDDNTLVRNQMVNEQNPSLQKEEEGEGAEAACAEEQSVDVPHYLEEELDLCTDLIDAYPGHETLWCHSSDEAFRNSHPCPATRHTAQAMDVDGLSESICKQGYTQEKKRLKRAPLQDSFGPETEYRFIDKVLSTCRDADQARFATAYRKWLVTFLGQ
;
A
#
# COMPACT_ATOMS: atom_id res chain seq x y z
N ASP A 1 11.54 -0.77 -16.79
CA ASP A 1 10.61 -0.80 -17.94
C ASP A 1 9.59 0.31 -17.79
N GLU A 2 9.33 1.05 -18.87
CA GLU A 2 8.37 2.16 -18.88
C GLU A 2 7.62 2.23 -20.20
N ILE A 3 6.39 2.76 -20.16
CA ILE A 3 5.63 3.11 -21.36
C ILE A 3 5.28 4.60 -21.37
N GLY A 4 5.45 5.25 -22.52
CA GLY A 4 5.13 6.67 -22.71
C GLY A 4 4.46 6.96 -24.04
N LEU A 5 3.70 8.06 -24.09
CA LEU A 5 3.19 8.62 -25.34
C LEU A 5 4.15 9.69 -25.84
N ILE A 6 4.58 9.55 -27.07
CA ILE A 6 5.40 10.56 -27.76
C ILE A 6 4.44 11.59 -28.40
N PRO A 7 4.52 12.87 -28.01
CA PRO A 7 3.70 13.91 -28.62
C PRO A 7 4.04 14.06 -30.11
N CYS A 8 3.20 13.51 -30.98
CA CYS A 8 3.34 13.62 -32.41
C CYS A 8 1.91 13.69 -32.99
N PRO A 9 1.43 14.89 -33.39
CA PRO A 9 0.04 15.06 -33.85
C PRO A 9 -0.22 14.48 -35.23
N GLU A 10 0.81 14.32 -36.06
CA GLU A 10 0.70 13.88 -37.44
C GLU A 10 1.54 12.64 -37.73
N ALA A 11 1.04 11.80 -38.62
CA ALA A 11 1.75 10.61 -39.10
C ALA A 11 3.04 10.99 -39.83
N ARG A 12 4.14 10.41 -39.45
CA ARG A 12 5.40 10.53 -40.17
C ARG A 12 5.52 9.37 -41.16
N TYR A 13 5.41 9.68 -42.42
CA TYR A 13 5.57 8.67 -43.48
C TYR A 13 6.96 8.04 -43.42
N ASN A 14 7.06 6.75 -43.61
CA ASN A 14 8.29 5.93 -43.58
C ASN A 14 8.91 5.69 -42.20
N ARG A 15 8.16 5.82 -41.11
CA ARG A 15 8.64 5.57 -39.77
C ARG A 15 7.62 4.79 -38.93
N SER A 16 8.08 3.80 -38.14
CA SER A 16 7.20 3.13 -37.18
C SER A 16 6.72 4.10 -36.12
N PRO A 17 5.42 4.13 -35.79
CA PRO A 17 4.91 4.92 -34.68
C PRO A 17 5.25 4.36 -33.29
N ILE A 18 5.87 3.19 -33.26
CA ILE A 18 6.30 2.49 -32.04
C ILE A 18 7.82 2.50 -32.00
N VAL A 19 8.35 3.01 -30.91
CA VAL A 19 9.80 3.12 -30.66
C VAL A 19 10.15 2.40 -29.37
N LEU A 20 11.09 1.48 -29.43
CA LEU A 20 11.64 0.81 -28.27
C LEU A 20 13.12 1.20 -28.15
N VAL A 21 13.46 1.87 -27.05
CA VAL A 21 14.84 2.26 -26.72
C VAL A 21 15.14 1.75 -25.33
N GLU A 22 16.14 0.88 -25.26
CA GLU A 22 16.45 0.15 -24.03
C GLU A 22 15.19 -0.58 -23.51
N ASN A 23 14.69 -0.22 -22.32
CA ASN A 23 13.48 -0.78 -21.70
C ASN A 23 12.31 0.21 -21.70
N LYS A 24 12.31 1.21 -22.60
CA LYS A 24 11.26 2.23 -22.69
C LYS A 24 10.51 2.09 -24.01
N LEU A 25 9.20 1.83 -23.90
CA LEU A 25 8.28 1.74 -25.02
C LEU A 25 7.64 3.11 -25.27
N GLY A 26 7.96 3.75 -26.39
CA GLY A 26 7.32 4.98 -26.85
C GLY A 26 6.27 4.71 -27.92
N VAL A 27 5.08 5.28 -27.81
CA VAL A 27 4.03 5.20 -28.83
C VAL A 27 3.65 6.61 -29.25
N GLU A 28 3.70 6.90 -30.56
CA GLU A 28 3.31 8.22 -31.08
C GLU A 28 1.82 8.48 -30.93
N SER A 29 1.45 9.66 -30.45
CA SER A 29 0.06 9.99 -30.05
C SER A 29 -0.95 9.92 -31.19
N TRP A 30 -0.54 10.19 -32.45
CA TRP A 30 -1.40 10.04 -33.60
C TRP A 30 -1.87 8.58 -33.83
N CYS A 31 -0.95 7.62 -33.61
CA CYS A 31 -1.25 6.20 -33.79
C CYS A 31 -2.32 5.71 -32.79
N VAL A 32 -2.29 6.21 -31.56
CA VAL A 32 -3.25 5.80 -30.52
C VAL A 32 -4.69 6.11 -30.93
N LYS A 33 -4.92 7.23 -31.64
CA LYS A 33 -6.26 7.63 -32.12
C LYS A 33 -6.88 6.62 -33.09
N PHE A 34 -6.05 5.86 -33.81
CA PHE A 34 -6.51 4.81 -34.72
C PHE A 34 -6.50 3.43 -34.07
N LEU A 35 -5.49 3.15 -33.27
CA LEU A 35 -5.30 1.85 -32.65
C LEU A 35 -6.37 1.56 -31.59
N LEU A 36 -6.71 2.52 -30.74
CA LEU A 36 -7.75 2.32 -29.71
C LEU A 36 -9.11 1.96 -30.28
N PRO A 37 -9.70 2.71 -31.25
CA PRO A 37 -10.96 2.30 -31.87
C PRO A 37 -10.89 0.94 -32.56
N TYR A 38 -9.77 0.62 -33.18
CA TYR A 38 -9.57 -0.68 -33.83
C TYR A 38 -9.65 -1.83 -32.82
N VAL A 39 -8.87 -1.78 -31.76
CA VAL A 39 -8.86 -2.85 -30.73
C VAL A 39 -10.19 -2.93 -29.96
N HIS A 40 -10.86 -1.80 -29.72
CA HIS A 40 -12.20 -1.76 -29.14
C HIS A 40 -13.23 -2.47 -30.02
N ASN A 41 -13.25 -2.15 -31.32
CA ASN A 41 -14.17 -2.80 -32.26
C ASN A 41 -13.91 -4.31 -32.35
N LYS A 42 -12.65 -4.73 -32.36
CA LYS A 42 -12.28 -6.15 -32.34
C LYS A 42 -12.80 -6.84 -31.07
N LEU A 43 -12.63 -6.23 -29.89
CA LEU A 43 -13.13 -6.78 -28.64
C LEU A 43 -14.66 -6.87 -28.59
N LEU A 44 -15.36 -5.85 -29.13
CA LEU A 44 -16.82 -5.86 -29.24
C LEU A 44 -17.33 -6.97 -30.17
N LEU A 45 -16.68 -7.16 -31.31
CA LEU A 45 -17.01 -8.24 -32.24
C LEU A 45 -16.78 -9.62 -31.61
N TYR A 46 -15.70 -9.80 -30.87
CA TYR A 46 -15.45 -11.01 -30.11
C TYR A 46 -16.56 -11.29 -29.10
N ARG A 47 -17.00 -10.27 -28.35
CA ARG A 47 -18.13 -10.37 -27.42
C ARG A 47 -19.42 -10.84 -28.09
N GLN A 48 -19.70 -10.32 -29.29
CA GLN A 48 -20.94 -10.64 -30.03
C GLN A 48 -20.92 -12.04 -30.64
N ARG A 49 -19.77 -12.50 -31.12
CA ARG A 49 -19.63 -13.71 -31.95
C ARG A 49 -18.83 -14.85 -31.33
N LYS A 50 -18.26 -14.69 -30.15
CA LYS A 50 -17.45 -15.61 -29.31
C LYS A 50 -16.40 -16.53 -29.99
N GLN A 51 -16.44 -16.73 -31.28
CA GLN A 51 -15.61 -17.70 -32.02
C GLN A 51 -14.76 -17.10 -33.13
N TRP A 52 -14.72 -15.79 -33.26
CA TRP A 52 -14.11 -15.11 -34.40
C TRP A 52 -12.64 -14.74 -34.27
N LEU A 53 -12.17 -14.59 -33.03
CA LEU A 53 -10.75 -14.36 -32.75
C LEU A 53 -10.13 -15.62 -32.15
N ASN A 54 -8.89 -15.92 -32.55
CA ASN A 54 -8.13 -16.91 -31.82
C ASN A 54 -7.69 -16.33 -30.47
N LYS A 55 -7.26 -17.19 -29.54
CA LYS A 55 -6.87 -16.76 -28.19
C LYS A 55 -5.64 -15.85 -28.20
N ASP A 56 -4.72 -16.02 -29.13
CA ASP A 56 -3.50 -15.20 -29.25
C ASP A 56 -3.83 -13.77 -29.67
N GLU A 57 -4.71 -13.61 -30.67
CA GLU A 57 -5.21 -12.27 -31.04
C GLU A 57 -5.95 -11.58 -29.90
N LEU A 58 -6.68 -12.33 -29.08
CA LEU A 58 -7.35 -11.77 -27.90
C LEU A 58 -6.34 -11.33 -26.83
N VAL A 59 -5.24 -12.08 -26.66
CA VAL A 59 -4.10 -11.66 -25.80
C VAL A 59 -3.55 -10.33 -26.29
N ASP A 60 -3.24 -10.20 -27.59
CA ASP A 60 -2.65 -8.99 -28.17
C ASP A 60 -3.58 -7.77 -28.01
N ILE A 61 -4.87 -7.93 -28.31
CA ILE A 61 -5.89 -6.87 -28.14
C ILE A 61 -5.97 -6.43 -26.69
N THR A 62 -6.06 -7.37 -25.76
CA THR A 62 -6.18 -7.03 -24.33
C THR A 62 -4.89 -6.48 -23.75
N CYS A 63 -3.69 -6.90 -24.22
CA CYS A 63 -2.43 -6.27 -23.86
C CYS A 63 -2.36 -4.81 -24.34
N THR A 64 -2.76 -4.57 -25.58
CA THR A 64 -2.77 -3.23 -26.17
C THR A 64 -3.70 -2.28 -25.39
N LEU A 65 -4.89 -2.74 -25.01
CA LEU A 65 -5.83 -1.97 -24.20
C LEU A 65 -5.25 -1.64 -22.82
N LEU A 66 -4.66 -2.60 -22.13
CA LEU A 66 -4.06 -2.40 -20.82
C LEU A 66 -2.95 -1.34 -20.85
N LEU A 67 -2.11 -1.35 -21.89
CA LEU A 67 -0.99 -0.42 -22.02
C LEU A 67 -1.39 0.99 -22.48
N LEU A 68 -2.44 1.11 -23.31
CA LEU A 68 -2.82 2.39 -23.91
C LEU A 68 -3.93 3.11 -23.16
N ASN A 69 -4.89 2.40 -22.59
CA ASN A 69 -6.02 2.96 -21.86
C ASN A 69 -6.69 1.89 -20.97
N PRO A 70 -6.15 1.58 -19.79
CA PRO A 70 -6.74 0.60 -18.88
C PRO A 70 -8.09 1.06 -18.32
N ASP A 71 -8.31 2.39 -18.20
CA ASP A 71 -9.47 3.00 -17.56
C ASP A 71 -10.39 3.61 -18.64
N LEU A 72 -11.18 2.77 -19.26
CA LEU A 72 -12.14 3.16 -20.32
C LEU A 72 -13.38 3.84 -19.73
N LEU A 73 -13.22 5.04 -19.17
CA LEU A 73 -14.26 5.79 -18.43
C LEU A 73 -15.61 5.97 -19.15
N HIS A 74 -15.66 5.89 -20.47
CA HIS A 74 -16.90 6.13 -21.23
C HIS A 74 -17.67 4.87 -21.63
N LEU A 75 -17.12 3.66 -21.40
CA LEU A 75 -17.73 2.41 -21.81
C LEU A 75 -17.56 1.31 -20.73
N LEU A 76 -18.19 1.53 -19.58
CA LEU A 76 -18.14 0.62 -18.42
C LEU A 76 -18.31 -0.87 -18.78
N PHE A 77 -19.17 -1.18 -19.74
CA PHE A 77 -19.39 -2.55 -20.21
C PHE A 77 -18.18 -3.14 -20.95
N ILE A 78 -17.40 -2.34 -21.68
CA ILE A 78 -16.21 -2.82 -22.41
C ILE A 78 -15.08 -3.05 -21.42
N GLN A 79 -14.95 -2.20 -20.42
CA GLN A 79 -13.95 -2.28 -19.38
C GLN A 79 -14.12 -3.58 -18.53
N ILE A 80 -15.33 -3.85 -18.07
CA ILE A 80 -15.64 -5.09 -17.34
C ILE A 80 -15.36 -6.30 -18.23
N TYR A 81 -15.74 -6.24 -19.50
CA TYR A 81 -15.56 -7.33 -20.45
C TYR A 81 -14.08 -7.58 -20.79
N PHE A 82 -13.27 -6.54 -20.92
CA PHE A 82 -11.83 -6.62 -21.13
C PHE A 82 -11.14 -7.39 -19.98
N ILE A 83 -11.42 -7.00 -18.72
CA ILE A 83 -10.88 -7.68 -17.53
C ILE A 83 -11.37 -9.14 -17.46
N PHE A 84 -12.64 -9.38 -17.80
CA PHE A 84 -13.19 -10.73 -17.87
C PHE A 84 -12.45 -11.60 -18.90
N CYS A 85 -12.19 -11.09 -20.11
CA CYS A 85 -11.41 -11.80 -21.12
C CYS A 85 -10.01 -12.16 -20.64
N ARG A 86 -9.30 -11.25 -19.95
CA ARG A 86 -7.98 -11.55 -19.41
C ARG A 86 -8.03 -12.67 -18.37
N LYS A 87 -9.03 -12.65 -17.49
CA LYS A 87 -9.25 -13.73 -16.52
C LYS A 87 -9.51 -15.09 -17.20
N GLU A 88 -10.35 -15.12 -18.24
CA GLU A 88 -10.59 -16.34 -19.03
C GLU A 88 -9.31 -16.87 -19.70
N LEU A 89 -8.46 -15.98 -20.24
CA LEU A 89 -7.20 -16.34 -20.86
C LEU A 89 -6.21 -16.94 -19.86
N ILE A 90 -6.16 -16.42 -18.63
CA ILE A 90 -5.35 -16.99 -17.54
C ILE A 90 -5.90 -18.34 -17.13
N LEU A 91 -7.19 -18.46 -16.84
CA LEU A 91 -7.84 -19.72 -16.43
C LEU A 91 -7.70 -20.82 -17.49
N SER A 92 -7.67 -20.47 -18.77
CA SER A 92 -7.45 -21.43 -19.86
C SER A 92 -5.98 -21.78 -20.10
N GLY A 93 -5.02 -21.22 -19.32
CA GLY A 93 -3.58 -21.43 -19.49
C GLY A 93 -2.98 -20.75 -20.71
N THR A 94 -3.75 -19.95 -21.46
CA THR A 94 -3.27 -19.24 -22.65
C THR A 94 -2.38 -18.06 -22.26
N LEU A 95 -2.75 -17.33 -21.20
CA LEU A 95 -1.99 -16.21 -20.67
C LEU A 95 -1.31 -16.61 -19.36
N ASN A 96 0.01 -16.47 -19.30
CA ASN A 96 0.77 -16.72 -18.09
C ASN A 96 0.50 -15.61 -17.03
N PRO A 97 0.05 -15.94 -15.82
CA PRO A 97 -0.28 -14.95 -14.81
C PRO A 97 0.90 -14.08 -14.36
N LEU A 98 2.14 -14.60 -14.33
CA LEU A 98 3.32 -13.79 -13.99
C LEU A 98 3.66 -12.78 -15.09
N LYS A 99 3.51 -13.16 -16.37
CA LYS A 99 3.65 -12.22 -17.49
C LYS A 99 2.56 -11.15 -17.44
N ASP A 100 1.37 -11.51 -16.99
CA ASP A 100 0.26 -10.58 -16.83
C ASP A 100 0.51 -9.56 -15.71
N LEU A 101 1.04 -9.99 -14.57
CA LEU A 101 1.49 -9.09 -13.50
C LEU A 101 2.59 -8.13 -13.99
N HIS A 102 3.55 -8.62 -14.77
CA HIS A 102 4.59 -7.78 -15.34
C HIS A 102 4.03 -6.73 -16.31
N LEU A 103 3.08 -7.10 -17.16
CA LEU A 103 2.41 -6.17 -18.06
C LEU A 103 1.60 -5.12 -17.28
N GLY A 104 0.89 -5.53 -16.21
CA GLY A 104 0.19 -4.62 -15.31
C GLY A 104 1.14 -3.65 -14.60
N LYS A 105 2.33 -4.10 -14.18
CA LYS A 105 3.38 -3.20 -13.65
C LYS A 105 3.75 -2.15 -14.69
N LEU A 106 3.97 -2.56 -15.95
CA LEU A 106 4.29 -1.63 -17.04
C LEU A 106 3.15 -0.62 -17.29
N ALA A 107 1.89 -1.05 -17.27
CA ALA A 107 0.75 -0.14 -17.39
C ALA A 107 0.70 0.91 -16.26
N LEU A 108 1.02 0.52 -15.02
CA LEU A 108 1.07 1.41 -13.86
C LEU A 108 2.19 2.45 -13.94
N THR A 109 3.21 2.27 -14.77
CA THR A 109 4.22 3.33 -14.99
C THR A 109 3.63 4.57 -15.67
N LYS A 110 2.56 4.39 -16.45
CA LYS A 110 1.83 5.47 -17.14
C LYS A 110 0.52 5.83 -16.45
N PHE A 111 -0.17 4.84 -15.88
CA PHE A 111 -1.48 4.99 -15.24
C PHE A 111 -1.43 4.53 -13.77
N PRO A 112 -0.65 5.20 -12.90
CA PRO A 112 -0.38 4.72 -11.54
C PRO A 112 -1.65 4.66 -10.65
N LYS A 113 -2.71 5.38 -11.02
CA LYS A 113 -4.00 5.39 -10.30
C LYS A 113 -5.05 4.47 -10.91
N SER A 114 -4.76 3.72 -11.99
CA SER A 114 -5.75 2.86 -12.65
C SER A 114 -6.40 1.86 -11.68
N PRO A 115 -7.66 2.05 -11.26
CA PRO A 115 -8.32 1.15 -10.34
C PRO A 115 -8.48 -0.26 -10.94
N GLU A 116 -8.74 -0.34 -12.24
CA GLU A 116 -8.95 -1.60 -12.94
C GLU A 116 -7.68 -2.44 -12.98
N THR A 117 -6.53 -1.80 -13.23
CA THR A 117 -5.24 -2.49 -13.19
C THR A 117 -4.94 -3.04 -11.79
N TRP A 118 -5.22 -2.28 -10.73
CA TRP A 118 -5.02 -2.70 -9.35
C TRP A 118 -5.98 -3.84 -8.95
N ILE A 119 -7.25 -3.76 -9.32
CA ILE A 119 -8.25 -4.81 -9.06
C ILE A 119 -7.88 -6.11 -9.79
N HIS A 120 -7.45 -6.00 -11.06
CA HIS A 120 -7.02 -7.16 -11.82
C HIS A 120 -5.77 -7.81 -11.23
N ARG A 121 -4.77 -7.01 -10.81
CA ARG A 121 -3.57 -7.52 -10.11
C ARG A 121 -3.94 -8.32 -8.86
N ARG A 122 -4.84 -7.81 -8.00
CA ARG A 122 -5.31 -8.54 -6.81
C ARG A 122 -5.88 -9.90 -7.18
N TRP A 123 -6.70 -9.95 -8.23
CA TRP A 123 -7.27 -11.22 -8.68
C TRP A 123 -6.21 -12.20 -9.18
N VAL A 124 -5.21 -11.74 -9.96
CA VAL A 124 -4.13 -12.59 -10.45
C VAL A 124 -3.28 -13.14 -9.31
N LEU A 125 -2.97 -12.31 -8.31
CA LEU A 125 -2.26 -12.71 -7.10
C LEU A 125 -3.02 -13.78 -6.32
N GLN A 126 -4.33 -13.60 -6.11
CA GLN A 126 -5.18 -14.60 -5.45
C GLN A 126 -5.16 -15.93 -6.20
N HIS A 127 -5.25 -15.89 -7.53
CA HIS A 127 -5.18 -17.09 -8.37
C HIS A 127 -3.83 -17.82 -8.21
N LEU A 128 -2.71 -17.11 -8.26
CA LEU A 128 -1.37 -17.66 -8.04
C LEU A 128 -1.20 -18.29 -6.65
N ILE A 129 -1.76 -17.68 -5.62
CA ILE A 129 -1.69 -18.20 -4.25
C ILE A 129 -2.50 -19.49 -4.15
N GLN A 130 -3.71 -19.52 -4.73
CA GLN A 130 -4.57 -20.70 -4.73
C GLN A 130 -3.93 -21.88 -5.47
N GLU A 131 -3.32 -21.63 -6.64
CA GLU A 131 -2.58 -22.66 -7.38
C GLU A 131 -1.39 -23.21 -6.59
N ASN A 132 -0.63 -22.34 -5.89
CA ASN A 132 0.50 -22.77 -5.06
C ASN A 132 0.08 -23.47 -3.76
N SER A 133 -1.16 -23.28 -3.30
CA SER A 133 -1.72 -23.90 -2.09
C SER A 133 -2.30 -25.30 -2.35
N LEU A 134 -2.61 -25.63 -3.61
CA LEU A 134 -3.07 -26.98 -3.98
C LEU A 134 -1.83 -27.91 -4.01
N PRO A 135 -1.84 -29.06 -3.29
CA PRO A 135 -0.77 -30.03 -3.37
C PRO A 135 -0.76 -30.59 -4.79
N THR A 136 0.19 -30.14 -5.59
CA THR A 136 0.41 -30.69 -6.93
C THR A 136 0.93 -32.12 -6.80
N LEU A 137 0.01 -33.07 -6.98
CA LEU A 137 0.29 -34.51 -7.04
C LEU A 137 1.17 -34.91 -8.26
N VAL A 138 1.55 -33.96 -9.11
CA VAL A 138 2.34 -34.21 -10.33
C VAL A 138 3.37 -33.11 -10.53
N ASN A 139 4.55 -33.26 -9.96
CA ASN A 139 5.83 -32.95 -10.61
C ASN A 139 7.03 -33.19 -9.68
N LYS A 140 7.50 -34.44 -9.66
CA LYS A 140 8.81 -34.85 -9.10
C LYS A 140 9.94 -34.47 -10.06
N GLY A 141 10.12 -33.22 -10.43
CA GLY A 141 11.15 -32.97 -11.47
C GLY A 141 11.76 -31.57 -11.51
N ASN A 142 11.34 -30.61 -10.71
CA ASN A 142 11.96 -29.29 -10.73
C ASN A 142 12.27 -28.83 -9.30
N LEU A 143 13.57 -28.84 -8.94
CA LEU A 143 14.12 -28.22 -7.75
C LEU A 143 14.04 -26.69 -7.88
N GLY A 144 12.81 -26.15 -7.94
CA GLY A 144 12.54 -24.73 -7.79
C GLY A 144 12.43 -24.35 -6.33
N ALA A 145 12.72 -23.11 -5.99
CA ALA A 145 12.58 -22.51 -4.66
C ALA A 145 11.33 -22.99 -3.92
N ALA A 146 11.45 -23.25 -2.61
CA ALA A 146 10.33 -23.71 -1.79
C ALA A 146 9.10 -22.80 -1.97
N PRO A 147 7.88 -23.32 -1.88
CA PRO A 147 6.65 -22.51 -2.09
C PRO A 147 6.64 -21.21 -1.27
N VAL A 148 7.18 -21.24 -0.07
CA VAL A 148 7.29 -20.09 0.83
C VAL A 148 8.20 -19.00 0.23
N GLU A 149 9.31 -19.38 -0.36
CA GLU A 149 10.27 -18.44 -0.97
C GLU A 149 9.71 -17.76 -2.22
N ARG A 150 8.90 -18.49 -3.00
CA ARG A 150 8.18 -17.90 -4.16
C ARG A 150 7.14 -16.87 -3.71
N ILE A 151 6.38 -17.16 -2.66
CA ILE A 151 5.41 -16.20 -2.10
C ILE A 151 6.14 -14.98 -1.54
N HIS A 152 7.24 -15.16 -0.82
CA HIS A 152 8.03 -14.05 -0.29
C HIS A 152 8.55 -13.12 -1.41
N ARG A 153 9.08 -13.69 -2.48
CA ARG A 153 9.53 -12.92 -3.65
C ARG A 153 8.38 -12.15 -4.31
N LEU A 154 7.22 -12.80 -4.46
CA LEU A 154 6.02 -12.17 -5.02
C LEU A 154 5.55 -10.99 -4.16
N VAL A 155 5.56 -11.14 -2.83
CA VAL A 155 5.24 -10.04 -1.90
C VAL A 155 6.21 -8.88 -2.09
N GLN A 156 7.53 -9.15 -2.16
CA GLN A 156 8.53 -8.11 -2.35
C GLN A 156 8.35 -7.37 -3.67
N GLU A 157 8.11 -8.10 -4.77
CA GLU A 157 7.85 -7.50 -6.08
C GLU A 157 6.60 -6.60 -6.06
N GLU A 158 5.54 -6.99 -5.34
CA GLU A 158 4.34 -6.17 -5.20
C GLU A 158 4.57 -4.93 -4.33
N MET A 159 5.38 -5.04 -3.27
CA MET A 159 5.77 -3.87 -2.46
C MET A 159 6.54 -2.84 -3.29
N ASP A 160 7.44 -3.30 -4.18
CA ASP A 160 8.18 -2.44 -5.10
C ASP A 160 7.24 -1.75 -6.11
N VAL A 161 6.27 -2.48 -6.67
CA VAL A 161 5.24 -1.91 -7.58
C VAL A 161 4.43 -0.82 -6.87
N CYS A 162 4.03 -1.05 -5.62
CA CYS A 162 3.30 -0.05 -4.83
C CYS A 162 4.14 1.22 -4.61
N SER A 163 5.41 1.06 -4.24
CA SER A 163 6.34 2.16 -3.98
C SER A 163 6.60 2.98 -5.24
N GLU A 164 6.85 2.32 -6.38
CA GLU A 164 7.04 2.98 -7.67
C GLU A 164 5.79 3.78 -8.09
N ALA A 165 4.59 3.20 -7.95
CA ALA A 165 3.34 3.87 -8.32
C ALA A 165 2.99 5.03 -7.38
N ALA A 166 3.27 4.90 -6.08
CA ALA A 166 3.08 5.97 -5.10
C ALA A 166 4.03 7.14 -5.37
N GLY A 167 5.29 6.87 -5.74
CA GLY A 167 6.26 7.91 -6.11
C GLY A 167 5.93 8.62 -7.43
N ARG A 168 5.19 7.99 -8.35
CA ARG A 168 4.80 8.59 -9.64
C ARG A 168 3.60 9.55 -9.54
N TYR A 169 2.76 9.38 -8.54
CA TYR A 169 1.56 10.20 -8.36
C TYR A 169 1.29 10.46 -6.88
N PRO A 170 1.19 11.75 -6.47
CA PRO A 170 0.96 12.11 -5.07
C PRO A 170 -0.41 11.61 -4.57
N SER A 171 -0.45 11.21 -3.32
CA SER A 171 -1.65 10.66 -2.65
C SER A 171 -2.33 9.52 -3.44
N ASN A 172 -1.51 8.60 -3.96
CA ASN A 172 -2.02 7.46 -4.70
C ASN A 172 -2.67 6.41 -3.78
N TYR A 173 -3.93 6.66 -3.42
CA TYR A 173 -4.71 5.76 -2.58
C TYR A 173 -4.72 4.30 -3.08
N ASN A 174 -4.80 4.08 -4.41
CA ASN A 174 -4.86 2.74 -4.97
C ASN A 174 -3.57 1.94 -4.73
N ALA A 175 -2.40 2.58 -4.84
CA ALA A 175 -1.11 1.96 -4.57
C ALA A 175 -0.99 1.57 -3.08
N TRP A 176 -1.30 2.49 -2.17
CA TRP A 176 -1.24 2.25 -0.73
C TRP A 176 -2.29 1.25 -0.25
N SER A 177 -3.51 1.32 -0.77
CA SER A 177 -4.56 0.33 -0.50
C SER A 177 -4.19 -1.06 -1.02
N HIS A 178 -3.50 -1.15 -2.16
CA HIS A 178 -2.99 -2.43 -2.66
C HIS A 178 -1.88 -2.97 -1.75
N ARG A 179 -0.98 -2.13 -1.27
CA ARG A 179 0.08 -2.50 -0.31
C ARG A 179 -0.51 -3.08 0.98
N ILE A 180 -1.53 -2.44 1.56
CA ILE A 180 -2.30 -2.97 2.70
C ILE A 180 -2.87 -4.34 2.37
N TRP A 181 -3.52 -4.46 1.22
CA TRP A 181 -4.16 -5.70 0.79
C TRP A 181 -3.15 -6.85 0.65
N VAL A 182 -1.97 -6.59 0.08
CA VAL A 182 -0.88 -7.59 -0.06
C VAL A 182 -0.43 -8.08 1.31
N LEU A 183 -0.20 -7.19 2.28
CA LEU A 183 0.16 -7.58 3.64
C LEU A 183 -0.91 -8.44 4.32
N GLN A 184 -2.18 -8.12 4.13
CA GLN A 184 -3.29 -8.83 4.76
C GLN A 184 -3.58 -10.20 4.16
N HIS A 185 -3.40 -10.36 2.84
CA HIS A 185 -3.90 -11.54 2.11
C HIS A 185 -2.79 -12.42 1.52
N VAL A 186 -1.61 -11.89 1.26
CA VAL A 186 -0.48 -12.60 0.66
C VAL A 186 0.65 -12.78 1.68
N GLY A 187 1.02 -11.71 2.36
CA GLY A 187 1.99 -11.70 3.45
C GLY A 187 1.36 -12.23 4.75
N LYS A 188 2.18 -12.78 5.62
CA LYS A 188 1.77 -12.96 7.01
C LYS A 188 2.03 -11.63 7.72
N LEU A 189 1.00 -11.02 8.32
CA LEU A 189 1.15 -9.82 9.15
C LEU A 189 1.89 -10.16 10.46
N THR A 190 3.16 -10.56 10.39
CA THR A 190 3.97 -10.76 11.59
C THR A 190 4.40 -9.40 12.15
N VAL A 191 4.68 -9.35 13.45
CA VAL A 191 5.21 -8.17 14.12
C VAL A 191 6.46 -7.66 13.40
N LYS A 192 7.38 -8.56 13.06
CA LYS A 192 8.60 -8.21 12.31
C LYS A 192 8.30 -7.49 11.00
N ILE A 193 7.38 -8.01 10.18
CA ILE A 193 6.99 -7.37 8.90
C ILE A 193 6.40 -5.99 9.13
N LEU A 194 5.55 -5.82 10.15
CA LEU A 194 4.96 -4.52 10.48
C LEU A 194 6.02 -3.49 10.88
N LEU A 195 7.02 -3.91 11.67
CA LEU A 195 8.13 -3.04 12.08
C LEU A 195 9.07 -2.71 10.92
N ASP A 196 9.40 -3.68 10.07
CA ASP A 196 10.20 -3.47 8.87
C ASP A 196 9.52 -2.48 7.92
N GLU A 197 8.19 -2.56 7.76
CA GLU A 197 7.40 -1.63 6.96
C GLU A 197 7.33 -0.22 7.58
N LEU A 198 7.19 -0.10 8.88
CA LEU A 198 7.27 1.20 9.57
C LEU A 198 8.64 1.85 9.36
N ALA A 199 9.71 1.09 9.49
CA ALA A 199 11.07 1.58 9.28
C ALA A 199 11.29 2.01 7.82
N SER A 200 10.90 1.18 6.84
CA SER A 200 11.11 1.43 5.41
C SER A 200 10.32 2.64 4.90
N THR A 201 9.10 2.85 5.41
CA THR A 201 8.24 3.96 4.97
C THR A 201 8.53 5.29 5.69
N LYS A 202 9.30 5.29 6.78
CA LYS A 202 9.67 6.51 7.52
C LYS A 202 10.35 7.55 6.64
N TYR A 203 11.36 7.13 5.89
CA TYR A 203 12.06 8.02 4.96
C TYR A 203 11.13 8.50 3.84
N TRP A 204 10.28 7.60 3.31
CA TRP A 204 9.38 7.96 2.21
C TRP A 204 8.39 9.07 2.62
N VAL A 205 7.70 8.94 3.77
CA VAL A 205 6.75 9.98 4.23
C VAL A 205 7.45 11.29 4.58
N SER A 206 8.71 11.24 5.06
CA SER A 206 9.51 12.44 5.32
C SER A 206 9.82 13.24 4.06
N MET A 207 9.87 12.58 2.90
CA MET A 207 10.03 13.23 1.60
C MET A 207 8.71 13.62 0.93
N HIS A 208 7.57 13.11 1.44
CA HIS A 208 6.23 13.29 0.86
C HIS A 208 5.22 13.74 1.94
N VAL A 209 5.55 14.83 2.63
CA VAL A 209 4.82 15.31 3.82
C VAL A 209 3.35 15.65 3.60
N SER A 210 2.94 15.86 2.35
CA SER A 210 1.53 16.09 1.97
C SER A 210 0.81 14.82 1.49
N ASP A 211 1.44 13.65 1.54
CA ASP A 211 0.81 12.41 1.06
C ASP A 211 -0.04 11.75 2.15
N HIS A 212 -1.32 12.09 2.18
CA HIS A 212 -2.29 11.51 3.13
C HIS A 212 -2.35 9.97 3.05
N SER A 213 -2.18 9.40 1.86
CA SER A 213 -2.30 7.94 1.69
C SER A 213 -1.12 7.20 2.30
N GLY A 214 0.10 7.77 2.24
CA GLY A 214 1.29 7.21 2.88
C GLY A 214 1.18 7.25 4.40
N PHE A 215 0.71 8.36 4.98
CA PHE A 215 0.47 8.46 6.42
C PHE A 215 -0.67 7.53 6.88
N HIS A 216 -1.75 7.41 6.10
CA HIS A 216 -2.81 6.44 6.39
C HIS A 216 -2.30 4.99 6.38
N TYR A 217 -1.34 4.66 5.50
CA TYR A 217 -0.69 3.36 5.52
C TYR A 217 0.06 3.12 6.85
N ARG A 218 0.81 4.11 7.35
CA ARG A 218 1.51 4.01 8.63
C ARG A 218 0.54 3.83 9.80
N GLN A 219 -0.61 4.53 9.79
CA GLN A 219 -1.68 4.31 10.75
C GLN A 219 -2.22 2.87 10.74
N PHE A 220 -2.36 2.28 9.55
CA PHE A 220 -2.73 0.88 9.43
C PHE A 220 -1.70 -0.06 10.08
N LEU A 221 -0.39 0.20 9.90
CA LEU A 221 0.67 -0.61 10.50
C LEU A 221 0.64 -0.54 12.03
N LEU A 222 0.54 0.67 12.60
CA LEU A 222 0.46 0.88 14.05
C LEU A 222 -0.81 0.25 14.65
N LYS A 223 -1.98 0.41 14.01
CA LYS A 223 -3.22 -0.27 14.41
C LYS A 223 -3.06 -1.79 14.43
N SER A 224 -2.39 -2.32 13.43
CA SER A 224 -2.15 -3.76 13.32
C SER A 224 -1.21 -4.28 14.41
N LEU A 225 -0.19 -3.50 14.81
CA LEU A 225 0.69 -3.81 15.93
C LEU A 225 -0.08 -3.83 17.26
N ILE A 226 -0.86 -2.79 17.55
CA ILE A 226 -1.69 -2.70 18.78
C ILE A 226 -2.65 -3.90 18.86
N SER A 227 -3.32 -4.24 17.76
CA SER A 227 -4.29 -5.33 17.76
C SER A 227 -3.66 -6.71 18.01
N ARG A 228 -2.39 -6.89 17.64
CA ARG A 228 -1.68 -8.16 17.89
C ARG A 228 -1.23 -8.31 19.32
N THR A 229 -0.63 -7.30 19.90
CA THR A 229 -0.20 -7.34 21.31
C THR A 229 -1.36 -7.61 22.26
N VAL A 230 -2.52 -6.98 22.04
CA VAL A 230 -3.74 -7.23 22.85
C VAL A 230 -4.24 -8.68 22.71
N ASN A 231 -4.13 -9.29 21.51
CA ASN A 231 -4.56 -10.66 21.31
C ASN A 231 -3.60 -11.67 21.98
N ASP A 232 -2.30 -11.41 21.97
CA ASP A 232 -1.29 -12.27 22.59
C ASP A 232 -1.44 -12.24 24.12
N ASP A 233 -1.66 -11.06 24.73
CA ASP A 233 -1.95 -10.92 26.16
C ASP A 233 -3.21 -11.67 26.58
N ASN A 234 -4.29 -11.57 25.81
CA ASN A 234 -5.53 -12.29 26.07
C ASN A 234 -5.37 -13.82 25.97
N THR A 235 -4.51 -14.30 25.08
CA THR A 235 -4.22 -15.71 24.90
C THR A 235 -3.42 -16.26 26.07
N LEU A 236 -2.45 -15.49 26.56
CA LEU A 236 -1.65 -15.84 27.75
C LEU A 236 -2.51 -15.90 29.02
N VAL A 237 -3.38 -14.93 29.25
CA VAL A 237 -4.31 -14.89 30.39
C VAL A 237 -5.30 -16.07 30.33
N ARG A 238 -5.81 -16.40 29.14
CA ARG A 238 -6.73 -17.55 28.97
C ARG A 238 -6.05 -18.88 29.22
N ASN A 239 -4.79 -19.05 28.79
CA ASN A 239 -4.02 -20.27 29.04
C ASN A 239 -3.63 -20.41 30.53
N GLN A 240 -3.37 -19.31 31.23
CA GLN A 240 -3.15 -19.31 32.69
C GLN A 240 -4.41 -19.71 33.46
N MET A 241 -5.59 -19.18 33.09
CA MET A 241 -6.86 -19.55 33.70
C MET A 241 -7.28 -21.01 33.47
N VAL A 242 -6.89 -21.61 32.34
CA VAL A 242 -7.15 -23.02 32.04
C VAL A 242 -6.21 -23.94 32.86
N ASN A 243 -4.96 -23.51 33.12
CA ASN A 243 -4.01 -24.28 33.92
C ASN A 243 -4.33 -24.25 35.42
N GLU A 244 -4.96 -23.18 35.93
CA GLU A 244 -5.35 -23.10 37.36
C GLU A 244 -6.61 -23.94 37.68
N GLN A 245 -7.39 -24.35 36.67
CA GLN A 245 -8.60 -25.15 36.89
C GLN A 245 -8.42 -26.69 36.80
N ASN A 246 -7.18 -27.20 36.52
CA ASN A 246 -6.93 -28.65 36.48
C ASN A 246 -5.55 -29.04 37.05
N PRO A 247 -5.41 -29.17 38.36
CA PRO A 247 -4.13 -29.58 38.99
C PRO A 247 -3.92 -31.10 39.13
N SER A 248 -4.59 -31.93 38.31
CA SER A 248 -4.42 -33.36 38.42
C SER A 248 -4.39 -34.06 37.06
N LEU A 249 -3.16 -34.21 36.52
CA LEU A 249 -2.73 -35.35 35.69
C LEU A 249 -1.27 -35.11 35.21
N GLN A 250 -0.32 -35.22 36.12
CA GLN A 250 1.06 -35.51 35.74
C GLN A 250 1.17 -37.05 35.60
N LYS A 251 1.43 -37.52 34.41
CA LYS A 251 2.07 -38.79 34.13
C LYS A 251 3.19 -38.58 33.15
N GLU A 252 4.36 -38.95 33.62
CA GLU A 252 5.63 -39.01 32.96
C GLU A 252 5.57 -39.86 31.70
N GLU A 253 6.04 -39.30 30.57
CA GLU A 253 6.63 -40.07 29.47
C GLU A 253 7.84 -39.30 28.98
N GLU A 254 9.02 -39.83 29.31
CA GLU A 254 10.30 -39.48 28.72
C GLU A 254 10.29 -39.87 27.23
N GLY A 255 10.57 -38.94 26.35
CA GLY A 255 10.74 -39.17 24.93
C GLY A 255 11.64 -38.08 24.34
N GLU A 256 12.85 -38.49 23.98
CA GLU A 256 13.96 -37.71 23.43
C GLU A 256 13.59 -36.91 22.18
N GLY A 257 14.10 -35.67 22.07
CA GLY A 257 14.64 -35.10 20.85
C GLY A 257 13.65 -34.44 19.88
N ALA A 258 13.29 -33.20 20.18
CA ALA A 258 13.07 -32.19 19.15
C ALA A 258 13.46 -30.83 19.76
N GLU A 259 14.65 -30.33 19.44
CA GLU A 259 15.00 -28.94 19.61
C GLU A 259 14.06 -28.09 18.70
N ALA A 260 12.86 -27.80 19.21
CA ALA A 260 12.05 -26.72 18.70
C ALA A 260 12.73 -25.43 19.14
N ALA A 261 13.37 -24.75 18.20
CA ALA A 261 13.82 -23.37 18.36
C ALA A 261 12.60 -22.52 18.77
N CYS A 262 12.41 -22.34 20.06
CA CYS A 262 11.61 -21.26 20.61
C CYS A 262 12.28 -19.95 20.18
N ALA A 263 11.83 -19.38 19.05
CA ALA A 263 12.05 -17.99 18.77
C ALA A 263 11.41 -17.22 19.94
N GLU A 264 12.24 -16.62 20.78
CA GLU A 264 11.82 -15.67 21.81
C GLU A 264 11.00 -14.58 21.09
N GLU A 265 9.68 -14.64 21.15
CA GLU A 265 8.80 -13.55 20.82
C GLU A 265 9.04 -12.46 21.87
N GLN A 266 9.98 -11.55 21.57
CA GLN A 266 10.21 -10.36 22.36
C GLN A 266 8.89 -9.59 22.44
N SER A 267 8.41 -9.33 23.65
CA SER A 267 7.25 -8.46 23.86
C SER A 267 7.52 -7.11 23.21
N VAL A 268 6.69 -6.72 22.27
CA VAL A 268 6.85 -5.48 21.50
C VAL A 268 6.35 -4.32 22.35
N ASP A 269 7.21 -3.36 22.62
CA ASP A 269 6.85 -2.11 23.27
C ASP A 269 6.11 -1.18 22.30
N VAL A 270 4.81 -1.41 22.13
CA VAL A 270 3.95 -0.61 21.25
C VAL A 270 3.94 0.88 21.64
N PRO A 271 3.85 1.29 22.93
CA PRO A 271 4.01 2.67 23.33
C PRO A 271 5.24 3.35 22.76
N HIS A 272 6.38 2.68 22.75
CA HIS A 272 7.62 3.21 22.18
C HIS A 272 7.47 3.55 20.69
N TYR A 273 6.83 2.69 19.88
CA TYR A 273 6.62 2.96 18.44
C TYR A 273 5.63 4.09 18.19
N LEU A 274 4.64 4.27 19.07
CA LEU A 274 3.72 5.41 19.00
C LEU A 274 4.44 6.72 19.33
N GLU A 275 5.34 6.71 20.31
CA GLU A 275 6.19 7.85 20.64
C GLU A 275 7.13 8.22 19.48
N GLU A 276 7.78 7.23 18.88
CA GLU A 276 8.62 7.46 17.70
C GLU A 276 7.85 8.07 16.52
N GLU A 277 6.58 7.69 16.34
CA GLU A 277 5.72 8.24 15.30
C GLU A 277 5.32 9.68 15.59
N LEU A 278 4.98 10.00 16.83
CA LEU A 278 4.68 11.37 17.25
C LEU A 278 5.91 12.28 17.17
N ASP A 279 7.11 11.76 17.50
CA ASP A 279 8.36 12.48 17.32
C ASP A 279 8.65 12.76 15.85
N LEU A 280 8.42 11.77 14.97
CA LEU A 280 8.50 11.96 13.53
C LEU A 280 7.56 13.09 13.06
N CYS A 281 6.30 13.09 13.50
CA CYS A 281 5.34 14.13 13.15
C CYS A 281 5.79 15.50 13.62
N THR A 282 6.27 15.60 14.86
CA THR A 282 6.76 16.84 15.45
C THR A 282 7.93 17.41 14.66
N ASP A 283 8.92 16.56 14.33
CA ASP A 283 10.07 16.94 13.52
C ASP A 283 9.66 17.44 12.13
N LEU A 284 8.68 16.77 11.51
CA LEU A 284 8.18 17.17 10.19
C LEU A 284 7.33 18.45 10.23
N ILE A 285 6.52 18.66 11.27
CA ILE A 285 5.74 19.89 11.47
C ILE A 285 6.68 21.09 11.66
N ASP A 286 7.77 20.92 12.40
CA ASP A 286 8.78 21.97 12.59
C ASP A 286 9.58 22.25 11.29
N ALA A 287 9.90 21.20 10.53
CA ALA A 287 10.68 21.33 9.29
C ALA A 287 9.86 21.82 8.10
N TYR A 288 8.58 21.45 8.03
CA TYR A 288 7.68 21.73 6.92
C TYR A 288 6.36 22.32 7.46
N PRO A 289 6.32 23.61 7.83
CA PRO A 289 5.10 24.25 8.33
C PRO A 289 4.00 24.31 7.25
N GLY A 290 2.75 24.30 7.66
CA GLY A 290 1.59 24.47 6.78
C GLY A 290 1.09 23.22 6.08
N HIS A 291 1.52 22.01 6.48
CA HIS A 291 1.04 20.73 5.93
C HIS A 291 -0.02 20.08 6.85
N GLU A 292 -1.29 20.16 6.46
CA GLU A 292 -2.43 19.61 7.20
C GLU A 292 -2.30 18.11 7.50
N THR A 293 -1.75 17.35 6.57
CA THR A 293 -1.55 15.90 6.67
C THR A 293 -0.83 15.49 7.96
N LEU A 294 0.20 16.25 8.34
CA LEU A 294 1.01 15.96 9.53
C LEU A 294 0.19 16.13 10.82
N TRP A 295 -0.63 17.17 10.88
CA TRP A 295 -1.52 17.43 12.01
C TRP A 295 -2.62 16.39 12.13
N CYS A 296 -3.22 15.98 11.01
CA CYS A 296 -4.21 14.90 10.99
C CYS A 296 -3.61 13.57 11.48
N HIS A 297 -2.38 13.24 11.02
CA HIS A 297 -1.71 12.03 11.45
C HIS A 297 -1.34 12.07 12.95
N SER A 298 -0.80 13.17 13.42
CA SER A 298 -0.48 13.39 14.84
C SER A 298 -1.73 13.26 15.74
N SER A 299 -2.88 13.79 15.30
CA SER A 299 -4.15 13.68 16.03
C SER A 299 -4.59 12.22 16.23
N ASP A 300 -4.51 11.42 15.18
CA ASP A 300 -4.86 9.99 15.23
C ASP A 300 -3.94 9.19 16.16
N GLU A 301 -2.64 9.48 16.16
CA GLU A 301 -1.67 8.76 16.99
C GLU A 301 -1.72 9.18 18.45
N ALA A 302 -1.91 10.49 18.76
CA ALA A 302 -2.10 10.98 20.12
C ALA A 302 -3.35 10.39 20.78
N PHE A 303 -4.45 10.24 20.02
CA PHE A 303 -5.67 9.59 20.52
C PHE A 303 -5.44 8.13 20.92
N ARG A 304 -4.69 7.38 20.12
CA ARG A 304 -4.39 5.96 20.40
C ARG A 304 -3.51 5.76 21.61
N ASN A 305 -2.52 6.62 21.79
CA ASN A 305 -1.62 6.57 22.93
C ASN A 305 -2.34 6.87 24.26
N SER A 306 -3.35 7.75 24.21
CA SER A 306 -4.12 8.14 25.39
C SER A 306 -5.24 7.18 25.76
N HIS A 307 -5.70 6.35 24.81
CA HIS A 307 -6.81 5.40 25.00
C HIS A 307 -6.42 4.04 24.42
N PRO A 308 -5.70 3.18 25.15
CA PRO A 308 -5.54 1.78 24.76
C PRO A 308 -6.91 1.11 24.77
N CYS A 309 -7.56 1.07 23.60
CA CYS A 309 -8.95 0.63 23.46
C CYS A 309 -9.05 -0.90 23.36
N PRO A 310 -9.93 -1.57 24.13
CA PRO A 310 -10.33 -2.92 23.83
C PRO A 310 -11.06 -2.97 22.48
N ALA A 311 -10.73 -3.94 21.66
CA ALA A 311 -11.15 -4.12 20.29
C ALA A 311 -12.65 -3.84 20.06
N THR A 312 -12.99 -2.68 19.54
CA THR A 312 -14.30 -2.39 18.96
C THR A 312 -14.20 -2.36 17.45
N ARG A 313 -14.95 -3.28 16.81
CA ARG A 313 -15.16 -3.32 15.37
C ARG A 313 -15.79 -2.00 14.93
N HIS A 314 -15.10 -1.19 14.17
CA HIS A 314 -15.72 -0.15 13.35
C HIS A 314 -15.23 -0.27 11.91
N THR A 315 -16.19 -0.58 11.06
CA THR A 315 -16.17 -0.46 9.61
C THR A 315 -15.78 0.97 9.23
N ALA A 316 -14.66 1.12 8.54
CA ALA A 316 -14.26 2.38 7.94
C ALA A 316 -15.27 2.75 6.83
N GLN A 317 -16.11 3.75 7.09
CA GLN A 317 -16.80 4.48 6.04
C GLN A 317 -15.80 5.43 5.38
N ALA A 318 -15.63 5.26 4.07
CA ALA A 318 -14.89 6.19 3.23
C ALA A 318 -15.59 7.54 3.24
N MET A 319 -14.89 8.59 3.64
CA MET A 319 -15.29 9.96 3.34
C MET A 319 -14.65 10.36 2.01
N ASP A 320 -15.49 10.54 1.00
CA ASP A 320 -15.16 11.24 -0.23
C ASP A 320 -14.83 12.69 0.09
N VAL A 321 -13.62 13.11 -0.24
CA VAL A 321 -13.28 14.53 -0.36
C VAL A 321 -12.65 14.73 -1.74
N ASP A 322 -13.52 15.01 -2.70
CA ASP A 322 -13.12 15.62 -3.98
C ASP A 322 -12.94 17.12 -3.79
N GLY A 323 -11.82 17.61 -4.28
CA GLY A 323 -11.67 19.00 -4.70
C GLY A 323 -10.70 19.83 -3.87
N LEU A 324 -9.53 20.05 -4.42
CA LEU A 324 -8.88 21.35 -4.65
C LEU A 324 -7.36 21.25 -4.79
N SER A 325 -6.95 21.61 -5.99
CA SER A 325 -5.79 22.45 -6.30
C SER A 325 -4.42 21.81 -6.43
N GLU A 326 -4.06 21.59 -7.70
CA GLU A 326 -2.68 21.68 -8.18
C GLU A 326 -2.15 23.10 -7.97
N SER A 327 -1.03 23.24 -7.28
CA SER A 327 -0.02 24.26 -7.62
C SER A 327 1.24 24.13 -6.73
N ILE A 328 2.36 24.00 -7.41
CA ILE A 328 3.72 24.43 -7.05
C ILE A 328 4.43 23.72 -5.88
N CYS A 329 5.40 22.88 -6.17
CA CYS A 329 6.65 22.87 -5.41
C CYS A 329 7.83 22.39 -6.24
N LYS A 330 8.60 23.35 -6.76
CA LYS A 330 10.02 23.18 -7.11
C LYS A 330 10.78 24.23 -6.31
N GLN A 331 11.42 23.81 -5.22
CA GLN A 331 12.63 24.47 -4.73
C GLN A 331 13.30 23.57 -3.69
N GLY A 332 14.54 23.20 -3.97
CA GLY A 332 15.39 22.48 -3.04
C GLY A 332 15.84 23.40 -1.90
N TYR A 333 15.80 22.86 -0.70
CA TYR A 333 16.39 23.48 0.48
C TYR A 333 17.45 22.57 1.07
N THR A 334 18.70 22.98 0.87
CA THR A 334 19.83 22.57 1.70
C THR A 334 20.03 23.64 2.77
N GLN A 335 19.61 23.39 3.99
CA GLN A 335 20.17 24.06 5.18
C GLN A 335 20.01 23.15 6.40
N GLU A 336 21.12 22.77 6.98
CA GLU A 336 21.19 22.20 8.33
C GLU A 336 20.65 23.22 9.33
N LYS A 337 19.39 23.10 9.72
CA LYS A 337 18.85 23.81 10.87
C LYS A 337 18.95 22.90 12.11
N LYS A 338 19.47 23.45 13.21
CA LYS A 338 19.53 22.82 14.53
C LYS A 338 18.17 22.21 14.86
N ARG A 339 18.11 20.88 14.95
CA ARG A 339 16.93 20.15 15.36
C ARG A 339 16.54 20.56 16.79
N LEU A 340 15.34 21.05 16.95
CA LEU A 340 14.70 21.21 18.25
C LEU A 340 14.33 19.82 18.75
N LYS A 341 15.17 19.24 19.62
CA LYS A 341 14.85 17.97 20.27
C LYS A 341 13.73 18.21 21.27
N ARG A 342 12.74 17.28 21.34
CA ARG A 342 11.91 17.12 22.53
C ARG A 342 12.82 16.98 23.75
N ALA A 343 12.40 17.50 24.89
CA ALA A 343 13.17 17.38 26.12
C ALA A 343 13.43 15.89 26.47
N PRO A 344 14.58 15.54 27.12
CA PRO A 344 14.89 14.16 27.40
C PRO A 344 13.82 13.50 28.26
N LEU A 345 13.51 12.26 27.91
CA LEU A 345 12.63 11.28 28.55
C LEU A 345 12.64 11.37 30.08
N GLN A 346 11.68 12.07 30.66
CA GLN A 346 11.33 11.92 32.08
C GLN A 346 9.83 12.13 32.36
N ASP A 347 9.05 12.61 31.37
CA ASP A 347 7.60 12.73 31.51
C ASP A 347 6.91 11.78 30.53
N SER A 348 6.15 10.82 31.05
CA SER A 348 5.28 9.94 30.28
C SER A 348 4.41 10.75 29.31
N PHE A 349 4.24 10.25 28.10
CA PHE A 349 3.44 10.83 27.04
C PHE A 349 2.03 11.13 27.59
N GLY A 350 1.72 12.40 27.77
CA GLY A 350 0.44 12.84 28.30
C GLY A 350 -0.10 14.05 27.49
N PRO A 351 -1.40 14.37 27.61
CA PRO A 351 -1.99 15.52 26.94
C PRO A 351 -1.24 16.84 27.15
N GLU A 352 -0.57 16.98 28.31
CA GLU A 352 0.23 18.17 28.63
C GLU A 352 1.45 18.37 27.74
N THR A 353 2.06 17.30 27.27
CA THR A 353 3.20 17.37 26.33
C THR A 353 2.75 17.90 24.99
N GLU A 354 1.59 17.44 24.51
CA GLU A 354 0.99 17.92 23.27
C GLU A 354 0.53 19.39 23.40
N TYR A 355 -0.05 19.80 24.51
CA TYR A 355 -0.38 21.22 24.76
C TYR A 355 0.85 22.12 24.73
N ARG A 356 1.94 21.72 25.39
CA ARG A 356 3.22 22.46 25.36
C ARG A 356 3.78 22.57 23.94
N PHE A 357 3.71 21.50 23.16
CA PHE A 357 4.12 21.52 21.77
C PHE A 357 3.29 22.50 20.94
N ILE A 358 1.95 22.45 21.04
CA ILE A 358 1.04 23.37 20.34
C ILE A 358 1.29 24.82 20.74
N ASP A 359 1.44 25.12 22.03
CA ASP A 359 1.70 26.47 22.52
C ASP A 359 3.04 27.01 22.01
N LYS A 360 4.06 26.16 21.94
CA LYS A 360 5.34 26.48 21.31
C LYS A 360 5.15 26.82 19.83
N VAL A 361 4.46 25.98 19.08
CA VAL A 361 4.19 26.24 17.66
C VAL A 361 3.43 27.56 17.48
N LEU A 362 2.36 27.81 18.26
CA LEU A 362 1.57 29.05 18.17
C LEU A 362 2.38 30.30 18.54
N SER A 363 3.38 30.18 19.43
CA SER A 363 4.21 31.31 19.86
C SER A 363 5.36 31.62 18.89
N THR A 364 5.83 30.62 18.13
CA THR A 364 7.01 30.76 17.27
C THR A 364 6.69 30.83 15.79
N CYS A 365 5.52 30.36 15.39
CA CYS A 365 5.12 30.20 14.01
C CYS A 365 4.67 31.55 13.40
N ARG A 366 5.14 31.85 12.18
CA ARG A 366 4.74 33.02 11.36
C ARG A 366 3.78 32.61 10.22
N ASP A 367 3.57 31.32 10.02
CA ASP A 367 2.70 30.79 8.98
C ASP A 367 1.25 30.71 9.47
N ALA A 368 0.32 31.30 8.71
CA ALA A 368 -1.09 31.39 9.09
C ALA A 368 -1.79 30.01 9.04
N ASP A 369 -1.43 29.16 8.08
CA ASP A 369 -2.00 27.83 7.97
C ASP A 369 -1.51 26.92 9.09
N GLN A 370 -0.24 27.01 9.45
CA GLN A 370 0.33 26.31 10.60
C GLN A 370 -0.38 26.69 11.91
N ALA A 371 -0.61 27.99 12.13
CA ALA A 371 -1.33 28.47 13.29
C ALA A 371 -2.81 27.97 13.33
N ARG A 372 -3.46 27.93 12.17
CA ARG A 372 -4.81 27.38 12.00
C ARG A 372 -4.87 25.90 12.36
N PHE A 373 -3.94 25.10 11.84
CA PHE A 373 -3.89 23.66 12.11
C PHE A 373 -3.56 23.37 13.59
N ALA A 374 -2.59 24.08 14.17
CA ALA A 374 -2.26 23.98 15.59
C ALA A 374 -3.46 24.29 16.48
N THR A 375 -4.24 25.34 16.12
CA THR A 375 -5.46 25.72 16.85
C THR A 375 -6.56 24.65 16.70
N ALA A 376 -6.72 24.07 15.51
CA ALA A 376 -7.69 23.00 15.25
C ALA A 376 -7.30 21.73 16.04
N TYR A 377 -6.02 21.37 16.06
CA TYR A 377 -5.52 20.26 16.84
C TYR A 377 -5.73 20.46 18.34
N ARG A 378 -5.48 21.67 18.84
CA ARG A 378 -5.76 22.02 20.24
C ARG A 378 -7.24 21.83 20.63
N LYS A 379 -8.16 22.29 19.76
CA LYS A 379 -9.61 22.08 19.97
C LYS A 379 -9.95 20.60 20.02
N TRP A 380 -9.37 19.83 19.13
CA TRP A 380 -9.57 18.38 19.07
C TRP A 380 -9.09 17.71 20.37
N LEU A 381 -7.88 18.03 20.85
CA LEU A 381 -7.35 17.52 22.13
C LEU A 381 -8.29 17.84 23.30
N VAL A 382 -8.77 19.08 23.42
CA VAL A 382 -9.71 19.48 24.48
C VAL A 382 -11.01 18.67 24.39
N THR A 383 -11.51 18.41 23.19
CA THR A 383 -12.80 17.72 23.02
C THR A 383 -12.70 16.22 23.30
N PHE A 384 -11.59 15.58 22.94
CA PHE A 384 -11.46 14.12 22.98
C PHE A 384 -10.61 13.60 24.13
N LEU A 385 -9.62 14.36 24.62
CA LEU A 385 -8.73 13.95 25.71
C LEU A 385 -8.97 14.72 27.03
N GLY A 386 -9.72 15.80 27.00
CA GLY A 386 -9.98 16.68 28.15
C GLY A 386 -11.18 16.26 29.00
N GLN A 387 -11.68 15.01 28.88
CA GLN A 387 -12.78 14.49 29.72
C GLN A 387 -12.23 13.68 30.90
#